data_73f9c3e094d19d4d621fc7672513b183
#
_entry.id   73f9c3e094d19d4d621fc7672513b183
#
_cell.length_a   1.000
_cell.length_b   1.000
_cell.length_c   1.000
_cell.angle_alpha   90.00
_cell.angle_beta   90.00
_cell.angle_gamma   90.00
#
_symmetry.space_group_name_H-M   'P 1'
#
loop_
_entity.id
_entity.type
_entity.pdbx_description
1 polymer ?
#
loop_
_entity_poly.entity_id
_entity_poly.type
_entity_poly.pdbx_seq_one_letter_code
_entity_poly.pdbx_strand_id
1 'polypeptide(L)'
;MVDEKYQMKDGESIDDYMIRVSALGQQNRLTWQEIADIINEETDLSFSESKYRKNYRTYCKGVEAGARSAEGESIAEEPIVSFTAEDFELRQRYQTATEKMPYYRLMRQDSRFERFYRLIADQIKQLPPPDYIAPIDYDGNEEEDMEYLLGLADLHIGSCFEGVNNSYSIAEAKRRFDILLGYMINFIHKKYISKLKILSLGDAIQGLIRISDLRLNEGPVVDSFVIAMRLIADFLNKLSAYCRIEFLMVCYSNHDQLRPLGTKASELASEDMGKIMFAYLTDVLSLNDRIQIIGDTNRDSLEFDIWGFHCKAMHGHQINNPATVSKDLANRDRKFYDYVFLGHTHSAREIITAEGEHHNIQTLTLNSFIGSCPYADKLMVGSKAGCSIYGFHKKYGHVESYTCILN
;
A
#
# COMPACT_ATOMS: atom_id res chain seq x y z
N MET A 1 -23.84 22.31 -27.77
CA MET A 1 -23.39 22.89 -29.08
C MET A 1 -22.70 24.21 -28.76
N VAL A 2 -21.42 24.28 -29.13
CA VAL A 2 -20.60 25.48 -28.95
C VAL A 2 -21.13 26.60 -29.85
N ASP A 3 -21.23 27.84 -29.34
CA ASP A 3 -21.64 29.02 -30.09
C ASP A 3 -20.68 29.19 -31.30
N GLU A 4 -21.22 29.50 -32.49
CA GLU A 4 -20.50 29.59 -33.77
C GLU A 4 -19.22 30.45 -33.70
N LYS A 5 -19.19 31.46 -32.86
CA LYS A 5 -18.01 32.33 -32.64
C LYS A 5 -16.83 31.63 -31.97
N TYR A 6 -17.08 30.51 -31.25
CA TYR A 6 -16.08 29.71 -30.56
C TYR A 6 -15.72 28.43 -31.32
N GLN A 7 -16.37 28.12 -32.43
CA GLN A 7 -16.03 26.95 -33.26
C GLN A 7 -14.65 27.10 -33.90
N MET A 8 -13.99 25.97 -34.14
CA MET A 8 -12.70 25.93 -34.82
C MET A 8 -12.87 26.26 -36.31
N LYS A 9 -11.99 27.10 -36.84
CA LYS A 9 -12.06 27.54 -38.25
C LYS A 9 -11.32 26.56 -39.15
N ASP A 10 -11.76 26.46 -40.43
CA ASP A 10 -11.09 25.64 -41.42
C ASP A 10 -9.61 26.02 -41.53
N GLY A 11 -8.69 25.06 -41.31
CA GLY A 11 -7.26 25.25 -41.39
C GLY A 11 -6.60 25.95 -40.20
N GLU A 12 -7.35 26.22 -39.14
CA GLU A 12 -6.81 26.78 -37.88
C GLU A 12 -6.03 25.67 -37.09
N SER A 13 -4.83 26.02 -36.64
CA SER A 13 -4.12 25.08 -35.75
C SER A 13 -4.75 25.02 -34.37
N ILE A 14 -4.60 23.91 -33.67
CA ILE A 14 -5.11 23.75 -32.29
C ILE A 14 -4.55 24.84 -31.35
N ASP A 15 -3.29 25.21 -31.50
CA ASP A 15 -2.66 26.25 -30.67
C ASP A 15 -3.25 27.63 -30.95
N ASP A 16 -3.46 28.01 -32.23
CA ASP A 16 -4.09 29.26 -32.60
C ASP A 16 -5.55 29.32 -32.14
N TYR A 17 -6.28 28.21 -32.29
CA TYR A 17 -7.64 28.06 -31.80
C TYR A 17 -7.71 28.27 -30.26
N MET A 18 -6.87 27.63 -29.49
CA MET A 18 -6.83 27.79 -28.03
C MET A 18 -6.56 29.25 -27.62
N ILE A 19 -5.64 29.92 -28.32
CA ILE A 19 -5.32 31.32 -28.05
C ILE A 19 -6.51 32.23 -28.40
N ARG A 20 -7.11 32.04 -29.57
CA ARG A 20 -8.26 32.83 -30.04
C ARG A 20 -9.48 32.68 -29.13
N VAL A 21 -9.84 31.44 -28.77
CA VAL A 21 -10.98 31.18 -27.88
C VAL A 21 -10.72 31.71 -26.47
N SER A 22 -9.48 31.59 -25.97
CA SER A 22 -9.10 32.17 -24.69
C SER A 22 -9.25 33.71 -24.70
N ALA A 23 -8.81 34.38 -25.76
CA ALA A 23 -8.95 35.83 -25.94
C ALA A 23 -10.42 36.24 -25.96
N LEU A 24 -11.22 35.60 -26.83
CA LEU A 24 -12.65 35.87 -26.96
C LEU A 24 -13.41 35.57 -25.68
N GLY A 25 -13.10 34.48 -24.98
CA GLY A 25 -13.71 34.13 -23.71
C GLY A 25 -13.47 35.21 -22.64
N GLN A 26 -12.23 35.70 -22.54
CA GLN A 26 -11.90 36.78 -21.60
C GLN A 26 -12.61 38.09 -21.96
N GLN A 27 -12.71 38.44 -23.23
CA GLN A 27 -13.48 39.62 -23.70
C GLN A 27 -14.96 39.47 -23.35
N ASN A 28 -15.53 38.27 -23.43
CA ASN A 28 -16.93 37.99 -23.11
C ASN A 28 -17.16 37.68 -21.62
N ARG A 29 -16.14 37.85 -20.76
CA ARG A 29 -16.17 37.63 -19.31
C ARG A 29 -16.50 36.20 -18.90
N LEU A 30 -16.13 35.20 -19.72
CA LEU A 30 -16.22 33.79 -19.36
C LEU A 30 -15.19 33.44 -18.29
N THR A 31 -15.54 32.50 -17.43
CA THR A 31 -14.58 31.88 -16.50
C THR A 31 -13.60 31.00 -17.24
N TRP A 32 -12.43 30.73 -16.66
CA TRP A 32 -11.47 29.85 -17.26
C TRP A 32 -11.96 28.40 -17.36
N GLN A 33 -12.90 27.99 -16.51
CA GLN A 33 -13.55 26.70 -16.63
C GLN A 33 -14.44 26.63 -17.89
N GLU A 34 -15.29 27.63 -18.12
CA GLU A 34 -16.12 27.72 -19.31
C GLU A 34 -15.29 27.74 -20.60
N ILE A 35 -14.17 28.48 -20.59
CA ILE A 35 -13.22 28.48 -21.73
C ILE A 35 -12.63 27.09 -21.96
N ALA A 36 -12.25 26.43 -20.90
CA ALA A 36 -11.71 25.06 -20.98
C ALA A 36 -12.73 24.06 -21.50
N ASP A 37 -13.98 24.17 -21.06
CA ASP A 37 -15.06 23.28 -21.49
C ASP A 37 -15.35 23.46 -22.99
N ILE A 38 -15.40 24.74 -23.48
CA ILE A 38 -15.56 25.06 -24.90
C ILE A 38 -14.41 24.44 -25.74
N ILE A 39 -13.15 24.61 -25.32
CA ILE A 39 -12.01 24.12 -26.07
C ILE A 39 -12.00 22.58 -26.08
N ASN A 40 -12.27 21.95 -24.95
CA ASN A 40 -12.31 20.50 -24.83
C ASN A 40 -13.48 19.87 -25.62
N GLU A 41 -14.63 20.53 -25.70
CA GLU A 41 -15.79 20.06 -26.49
C GLU A 41 -15.50 20.08 -27.99
N GLU A 42 -14.72 21.06 -28.49
CA GLU A 42 -14.44 21.24 -29.92
C GLU A 42 -13.17 20.49 -30.41
N THR A 43 -12.28 20.11 -29.50
CA THR A 43 -10.95 19.57 -29.89
C THR A 43 -10.70 18.24 -29.21
N ASP A 44 -11.34 17.30 -29.03
CA ASP A 44 -11.03 16.01 -28.35
C ASP A 44 -9.92 16.06 -27.26
N LEU A 45 -9.59 17.27 -26.78
CA LEU A 45 -8.64 17.49 -25.69
C LEU A 45 -9.36 17.42 -24.36
N SER A 46 -8.64 17.03 -23.30
CA SER A 46 -9.18 16.96 -21.93
C SER A 46 -8.24 17.62 -20.92
N PHE A 47 -7.89 18.89 -21.17
CA PHE A 47 -7.01 19.62 -20.26
C PHE A 47 -7.81 20.44 -19.24
N SER A 48 -7.19 20.67 -18.07
CA SER A 48 -7.74 21.53 -17.03
C SER A 48 -7.67 23.02 -17.41
N GLU A 49 -8.53 23.83 -16.82
CA GLU A 49 -8.57 25.28 -16.97
C GLU A 49 -7.20 25.95 -16.74
N SER A 50 -6.42 25.42 -15.82
CA SER A 50 -5.07 25.92 -15.46
C SER A 50 -4.09 25.86 -16.62
N LYS A 51 -4.20 24.86 -17.50
CA LYS A 51 -3.31 24.71 -18.67
C LYS A 51 -3.62 25.79 -19.70
N TYR A 52 -4.88 26.01 -20.02
CA TYR A 52 -5.29 27.03 -21.01
C TYR A 52 -4.97 28.43 -20.52
N ARG A 53 -5.22 28.73 -19.24
CA ARG A 53 -4.86 29.99 -18.60
C ARG A 53 -3.36 30.28 -18.65
N LYS A 54 -2.52 29.26 -18.42
CA LYS A 54 -1.06 29.39 -18.46
C LYS A 54 -0.56 29.65 -19.90
N ASN A 55 -1.09 28.92 -20.85
CA ASN A 55 -0.72 29.09 -22.27
C ASN A 55 -1.07 30.49 -22.76
N TYR A 56 -2.28 30.95 -22.50
CA TYR A 56 -2.73 32.31 -22.89
C TYR A 56 -1.88 33.41 -22.24
N ARG A 57 -1.55 33.31 -20.96
CA ARG A 57 -0.66 34.26 -20.28
C ARG A 57 0.75 34.30 -20.91
N THR A 58 1.26 33.16 -21.32
CA THR A 58 2.57 33.08 -21.97
C THR A 58 2.54 33.77 -23.34
N TYR A 59 1.48 33.55 -24.10
CA TYR A 59 1.27 34.23 -25.38
C TYR A 59 1.13 35.77 -25.21
N CYS A 60 0.33 36.27 -24.27
CA CYS A 60 0.21 37.70 -24.00
C CYS A 60 1.55 38.34 -23.66
N LYS A 61 2.38 37.70 -22.83
CA LYS A 61 3.73 38.21 -22.53
C LYS A 61 4.62 38.27 -23.79
N GLY A 62 4.50 37.30 -24.68
CA GLY A 62 5.21 37.30 -25.95
C GLY A 62 4.80 38.43 -26.88
N VAL A 63 3.47 38.68 -26.97
CA VAL A 63 2.89 39.79 -27.76
C VAL A 63 3.31 41.15 -27.20
N GLU A 64 3.24 41.34 -25.86
CA GLU A 64 3.71 42.55 -25.20
C GLU A 64 5.21 42.83 -25.45
N ALA A 65 6.02 41.79 -25.40
CA ALA A 65 7.45 41.89 -25.70
C ALA A 65 7.70 42.23 -27.18
N GLY A 66 6.96 41.62 -28.10
CA GLY A 66 7.01 41.93 -29.53
C GLY A 66 6.50 43.34 -29.88
N ALA A 67 5.43 43.82 -29.22
CA ALA A 67 4.92 45.19 -29.43
C ALA A 67 5.90 46.25 -28.97
N ARG A 68 6.60 46.06 -27.84
CA ARG A 68 7.66 46.97 -27.38
C ARG A 68 8.83 47.01 -28.34
N SER A 69 9.13 45.92 -29.03
CA SER A 69 10.17 45.87 -30.07
C SER A 69 9.75 46.57 -31.38
N ALA A 70 8.44 46.67 -31.67
CA ALA A 70 7.89 47.26 -32.89
C ALA A 70 7.63 48.80 -32.79
N GLU A 71 7.52 49.35 -31.60
CA GLU A 71 7.24 50.79 -31.38
C GLU A 71 8.48 51.68 -31.50
N GLY A 72 9.62 51.15 -32.00
CA GLY A 72 10.71 51.98 -32.46
C GLY A 72 11.29 52.90 -31.39
N GLU A 73 11.17 52.59 -30.10
CA GLU A 73 12.08 53.16 -29.11
C GLU A 73 13.48 52.73 -29.50
N SER A 74 14.30 53.71 -29.96
CA SER A 74 15.69 53.52 -30.20
C SER A 74 16.21 52.84 -28.93
N ILE A 75 16.65 51.59 -29.12
CA ILE A 75 17.43 50.91 -28.08
C ILE A 75 18.58 51.86 -27.84
N ALA A 76 18.46 52.75 -26.86
CA ALA A 76 19.63 53.31 -26.23
C ALA A 76 20.43 52.06 -25.91
N GLU A 77 21.61 51.94 -26.48
CA GLU A 77 22.54 50.83 -26.17
C GLU A 77 22.52 50.71 -24.66
N GLU A 78 21.74 49.74 -24.17
CA GLU A 78 21.88 49.39 -22.75
C GLU A 78 23.36 49.12 -22.62
N PRO A 79 24.03 49.78 -21.71
CA PRO A 79 25.44 49.56 -21.52
C PRO A 79 25.58 48.06 -21.39
N ILE A 80 26.39 47.42 -22.25
CA ILE A 80 26.72 46.01 -22.15
C ILE A 80 27.02 45.83 -20.67
N VAL A 81 26.07 45.24 -19.94
CA VAL A 81 26.23 45.00 -18.51
C VAL A 81 27.42 44.09 -18.44
N SER A 82 28.60 44.67 -18.28
CA SER A 82 29.81 43.92 -18.09
C SER A 82 29.60 43.23 -16.76
N PHE A 83 29.25 41.95 -16.84
CA PHE A 83 29.16 41.10 -15.66
C PHE A 83 30.48 41.22 -14.92
N THR A 84 30.43 41.82 -13.76
CA THR A 84 31.61 41.93 -12.89
C THR A 84 31.94 40.54 -12.34
N ALA A 85 33.18 40.33 -11.94
CA ALA A 85 33.55 39.09 -11.25
C ALA A 85 32.65 38.82 -10.05
N GLU A 86 32.13 39.87 -9.38
CA GLU A 86 31.18 39.77 -8.28
C GLU A 86 29.80 39.25 -8.73
N ASP A 87 29.32 39.64 -9.90
CA ASP A 87 28.04 39.11 -10.46
C ASP A 87 28.17 37.63 -10.83
N PHE A 88 29.35 37.24 -11.30
CA PHE A 88 29.65 35.85 -11.60
C PHE A 88 29.73 35.02 -10.31
N GLU A 89 30.40 35.49 -9.29
CA GLU A 89 30.42 34.84 -7.96
C GLU A 89 29.04 34.79 -7.33
N LEU A 90 28.21 35.81 -7.45
CA LEU A 90 26.86 35.86 -6.92
C LEU A 90 25.97 34.80 -7.63
N ARG A 91 26.06 34.70 -8.95
CA ARG A 91 25.36 33.67 -9.74
C ARG A 91 25.83 32.28 -9.36
N GLN A 92 27.12 32.06 -9.21
CA GLN A 92 27.70 30.80 -8.81
C GLN A 92 27.26 30.39 -7.38
N ARG A 93 27.21 31.35 -6.44
CA ARG A 93 26.68 31.17 -5.07
C ARG A 93 25.18 30.83 -5.11
N TYR A 94 24.39 31.49 -5.97
CA TYR A 94 22.95 31.24 -6.12
C TYR A 94 22.71 29.85 -6.74
N GLN A 95 23.47 29.48 -7.76
CA GLN A 95 23.42 28.17 -8.39
C GLN A 95 23.81 27.04 -7.42
N THR A 96 24.91 27.24 -6.69
CA THR A 96 25.37 26.32 -5.64
C THR A 96 24.35 26.19 -4.50
N ALA A 97 23.72 27.30 -4.10
CA ALA A 97 22.66 27.26 -3.08
C ALA A 97 21.42 26.53 -3.58
N THR A 98 21.05 26.74 -4.85
CA THR A 98 19.88 26.06 -5.48
C THR A 98 20.13 24.55 -5.63
N GLU A 99 21.34 24.13 -5.98
CA GLU A 99 21.75 22.73 -6.06
C GLU A 99 21.87 22.07 -4.68
N LYS A 100 22.27 22.81 -3.65
CA LYS A 100 22.34 22.31 -2.27
C LYS A 100 20.97 22.19 -1.59
N MET A 101 19.96 22.94 -2.03
CA MET A 101 18.62 22.90 -1.42
C MET A 101 17.95 21.51 -1.49
N PRO A 102 17.98 20.77 -2.64
CA PRO A 102 17.50 19.39 -2.68
C PRO A 102 18.28 18.47 -1.73
N TYR A 103 19.61 18.63 -1.67
CA TYR A 103 20.47 17.87 -0.77
C TYR A 103 20.15 18.11 0.71
N TYR A 104 20.00 19.38 1.14
CA TYR A 104 19.57 19.69 2.50
C TYR A 104 18.14 19.23 2.82
N ARG A 105 17.27 19.20 1.83
CA ARG A 105 15.92 18.64 1.97
C ARG A 105 15.97 17.13 2.19
N LEU A 106 16.78 16.42 1.42
CA LEU A 106 17.05 14.99 1.57
C LEU A 106 17.66 14.68 2.95
N MET A 107 18.71 15.39 3.35
CA MET A 107 19.36 15.26 4.67
C MET A 107 18.38 15.51 5.83
N ARG A 108 17.44 16.45 5.70
CA ARG A 108 16.40 16.69 6.70
C ARG A 108 15.38 15.54 6.74
N GLN A 109 15.04 14.95 5.60
CA GLN A 109 14.21 13.77 5.53
C GLN A 109 14.90 12.59 6.20
N ASP A 110 16.14 12.29 5.84
CA ASP A 110 16.94 11.22 6.43
C ASP A 110 17.06 11.37 7.96
N SER A 111 17.34 12.59 8.45
CA SER A 111 17.41 12.83 9.90
C SER A 111 16.08 12.66 10.63
N ARG A 112 14.93 12.93 9.97
CA ARG A 112 13.60 12.66 10.51
C ARG A 112 13.31 11.17 10.56
N PHE A 113 13.70 10.43 9.51
CA PHE A 113 13.61 8.98 9.47
C PHE A 113 14.47 8.33 10.54
N GLU A 114 15.73 8.74 10.65
CA GLU A 114 16.62 8.21 11.68
C GLU A 114 16.07 8.45 13.09
N ARG A 115 15.50 9.63 13.35
CA ARG A 115 14.83 9.93 14.61
C ARG A 115 13.60 9.04 14.83
N PHE A 116 12.80 8.81 13.79
CA PHE A 116 11.63 7.94 13.85
C PHE A 116 12.02 6.49 14.14
N TYR A 117 13.04 5.97 13.44
CA TYR A 117 13.59 4.64 13.71
C TYR A 117 14.12 4.50 15.14
N ARG A 118 14.83 5.50 15.66
CA ARG A 118 15.29 5.49 17.05
C ARG A 118 14.12 5.46 18.03
N LEU A 119 13.07 6.23 17.80
CA LEU A 119 11.88 6.21 18.64
C LEU A 119 11.20 4.85 18.65
N ILE A 120 11.05 4.21 17.47
CA ILE A 120 10.51 2.86 17.38
C ILE A 120 11.43 1.87 18.10
N ALA A 121 12.74 1.90 17.84
CA ALA A 121 13.69 1.00 18.48
C ALA A 121 13.69 1.15 20.03
N ASP A 122 13.58 2.37 20.54
CA ASP A 122 13.52 2.62 21.97
C ASP A 122 12.20 2.11 22.58
N GLN A 123 11.08 2.22 21.87
CA GLN A 123 9.81 1.64 22.29
C GLN A 123 9.87 0.11 22.28
N ILE A 124 10.45 -0.49 21.24
CA ILE A 124 10.61 -1.95 21.13
C ILE A 124 11.46 -2.51 22.28
N LYS A 125 12.58 -1.85 22.62
CA LYS A 125 13.44 -2.25 23.74
C LYS A 125 12.76 -2.24 25.09
N GLN A 126 11.71 -1.43 25.25
CA GLN A 126 10.94 -1.33 26.49
C GLN A 126 9.82 -2.36 26.58
N LEU A 127 9.55 -3.13 25.50
CA LEU A 127 8.53 -4.15 25.51
C LEU A 127 9.01 -5.34 26.36
N PRO A 128 8.26 -5.75 27.40
CA PRO A 128 8.57 -6.99 28.09
C PRO A 128 8.41 -8.17 27.13
N PRO A 129 9.25 -9.21 27.23
CA PRO A 129 9.01 -10.44 26.50
C PRO A 129 7.66 -11.04 26.91
N PRO A 130 6.98 -11.77 26.02
CA PRO A 130 5.75 -12.48 26.39
C PRO A 130 6.04 -13.52 27.47
N ASP A 131 5.05 -13.73 28.36
CA ASP A 131 5.15 -14.78 29.36
C ASP A 131 5.20 -16.15 28.68
N TYR A 132 6.12 -17.00 29.11
CA TYR A 132 6.20 -18.36 28.58
C TYR A 132 4.96 -19.16 28.98
N ILE A 133 4.29 -19.77 28.02
CA ILE A 133 3.14 -20.66 28.23
C ILE A 133 3.61 -22.09 27.99
N ALA A 134 3.51 -22.92 29.01
CA ALA A 134 3.86 -24.34 28.91
C ALA A 134 2.99 -25.06 27.86
N PRO A 135 3.58 -25.96 27.04
CA PRO A 135 2.78 -26.78 26.13
C PRO A 135 1.71 -27.58 26.85
N ILE A 136 0.56 -27.69 26.22
CA ILE A 136 -0.54 -28.55 26.68
C ILE A 136 -0.39 -29.86 25.93
N ASP A 137 -0.24 -30.96 26.67
CA ASP A 137 -0.19 -32.30 26.08
C ASP A 137 -1.55 -32.63 25.47
N TYR A 138 -1.51 -33.10 24.24
CA TYR A 138 -2.70 -33.40 23.46
C TYR A 138 -2.63 -34.85 22.92
N ASP A 139 -3.55 -35.70 23.39
CA ASP A 139 -3.68 -37.09 22.97
C ASP A 139 -4.59 -37.19 21.72
N GLY A 140 -4.11 -36.78 20.56
CA GLY A 140 -4.84 -36.88 19.32
C GLY A 140 -4.06 -37.62 18.24
N ASN A 141 -4.75 -38.41 17.42
CA ASN A 141 -4.19 -38.96 16.20
C ASN A 141 -4.19 -37.85 15.14
N GLU A 142 -3.01 -37.46 14.67
CA GLU A 142 -2.86 -36.52 13.55
C GLU A 142 -3.50 -37.13 12.28
N GLU A 143 -4.23 -36.33 11.51
CA GLU A 143 -4.49 -36.67 10.11
C GLU A 143 -3.14 -36.55 9.37
N GLU A 144 -2.41 -37.66 9.22
CA GLU A 144 -1.05 -37.70 8.65
C GLU A 144 -0.93 -37.09 7.25
N ASP A 145 -2.06 -36.89 6.58
CA ASP A 145 -2.16 -36.43 5.19
C ASP A 145 -2.62 -34.98 5.02
N MET A 146 -2.90 -34.25 6.12
CA MET A 146 -3.43 -32.91 6.09
C MET A 146 -2.50 -31.89 6.75
N GLU A 147 -2.33 -30.75 6.12
CA GLU A 147 -1.64 -29.58 6.66
C GLU A 147 -2.55 -28.36 6.58
N TYR A 148 -2.56 -27.53 7.63
CA TYR A 148 -3.46 -26.39 7.70
C TYR A 148 -2.69 -25.06 7.69
N LEU A 149 -3.28 -24.07 7.01
CA LEU A 149 -2.78 -22.70 6.92
C LEU A 149 -3.84 -21.71 7.36
N LEU A 150 -3.55 -20.90 8.38
CA LEU A 150 -4.34 -19.75 8.78
C LEU A 150 -3.81 -18.49 8.06
N GLY A 151 -4.67 -17.77 7.34
CA GLY A 151 -4.34 -16.50 6.72
C GLY A 151 -4.69 -15.31 7.60
N LEU A 152 -3.72 -14.42 7.81
CA LEU A 152 -3.86 -13.12 8.46
C LEU A 152 -3.55 -12.03 7.43
N ALA A 153 -4.53 -11.23 7.07
CA ALA A 153 -4.35 -10.12 6.13
C ALA A 153 -5.16 -8.90 6.57
N ASP A 154 -4.66 -7.74 6.22
CA ASP A 154 -5.38 -6.48 6.37
C ASP A 154 -5.87 -6.25 7.80
N LEU A 155 -4.93 -6.27 8.78
CA LEU A 155 -5.24 -6.03 10.19
C LEU A 155 -5.60 -4.57 10.45
N HIS A 156 -4.92 -3.63 9.81
CA HIS A 156 -5.11 -2.19 9.91
C HIS A 156 -5.24 -1.68 11.35
N ILE A 157 -4.39 -2.18 12.26
CA ILE A 157 -4.38 -1.74 13.66
C ILE A 157 -4.17 -0.22 13.73
N GLY A 158 -4.97 0.44 14.56
CA GLY A 158 -5.01 1.90 14.64
C GLY A 158 -6.08 2.53 13.76
N SER A 159 -6.73 1.81 12.85
CA SER A 159 -7.92 2.31 12.16
C SER A 159 -9.07 2.47 13.15
N CYS A 160 -9.83 3.59 13.02
CA CYS A 160 -10.99 3.88 13.84
C CYS A 160 -12.14 4.40 12.99
N PHE A 161 -13.25 3.65 12.95
CA PHE A 161 -14.46 4.07 12.24
C PHE A 161 -15.70 3.36 12.77
N GLU A 162 -16.84 3.98 12.53
CA GLU A 162 -18.16 3.40 12.72
C GLU A 162 -18.89 3.37 11.36
N GLY A 163 -19.33 2.20 10.94
CA GLY A 163 -20.10 1.98 9.72
C GLY A 163 -21.39 1.21 10.00
N VAL A 164 -22.21 1.02 8.97
CA VAL A 164 -23.52 0.36 9.10
C VAL A 164 -23.38 -1.11 9.51
N ASN A 165 -22.41 -1.80 8.93
CA ASN A 165 -22.22 -3.26 9.08
C ASN A 165 -20.94 -3.64 9.78
N ASN A 166 -20.09 -2.69 10.11
CA ASN A 166 -18.80 -2.92 10.74
C ASN A 166 -18.32 -1.67 11.47
N SER A 167 -17.73 -1.85 12.64
CA SER A 167 -16.98 -0.81 13.36
C SER A 167 -15.60 -1.35 13.69
N TYR A 168 -14.62 -0.47 13.80
CA TYR A 168 -13.26 -0.86 14.11
C TYR A 168 -12.56 0.17 14.99
N SER A 169 -11.73 -0.33 15.88
CA SER A 169 -10.89 0.41 16.80
C SER A 169 -9.78 -0.51 17.32
N ILE A 170 -8.82 0.00 18.06
CA ILE A 170 -7.81 -0.83 18.73
C ILE A 170 -8.46 -1.82 19.72
N ALA A 171 -9.51 -1.39 20.42
CA ALA A 171 -10.25 -2.26 21.35
C ALA A 171 -10.96 -3.40 20.58
N GLU A 172 -11.57 -3.08 19.45
CA GLU A 172 -12.20 -4.08 18.58
C GLU A 172 -11.18 -5.05 17.97
N ALA A 173 -10.02 -4.56 17.58
CA ALA A 173 -8.94 -5.43 17.11
C ALA A 173 -8.50 -6.46 18.15
N LYS A 174 -8.34 -6.03 19.42
CA LYS A 174 -8.05 -6.94 20.53
C LYS A 174 -9.13 -7.99 20.70
N ARG A 175 -10.41 -7.57 20.72
CA ARG A 175 -11.55 -8.49 20.81
C ARG A 175 -11.55 -9.52 19.67
N ARG A 176 -11.22 -9.11 18.45
CA ARG A 176 -11.12 -10.01 17.27
C ARG A 176 -9.97 -11.02 17.41
N PHE A 177 -8.82 -10.61 17.94
CA PHE A 177 -7.74 -11.54 18.25
C PHE A 177 -8.14 -12.57 19.30
N ASP A 178 -8.89 -12.16 20.33
CA ASP A 178 -9.41 -13.10 21.34
C ASP A 178 -10.41 -14.11 20.74
N ILE A 179 -11.31 -13.65 19.86
CA ILE A 179 -12.23 -14.54 19.12
C ILE A 179 -11.45 -15.51 18.23
N LEU A 180 -10.47 -14.99 17.47
CA LEU A 180 -9.65 -15.82 16.59
C LEU A 180 -8.87 -16.87 17.39
N LEU A 181 -8.29 -16.48 18.54
CA LEU A 181 -7.58 -17.40 19.42
C LEU A 181 -8.50 -18.53 19.88
N GLY A 182 -9.67 -18.20 20.42
CA GLY A 182 -10.65 -19.19 20.87
C GLY A 182 -11.12 -20.11 19.75
N TYR A 183 -11.37 -19.54 18.56
CA TYR A 183 -11.74 -20.32 17.39
C TYR A 183 -10.61 -21.29 16.98
N MET A 184 -9.37 -20.81 16.91
CA MET A 184 -8.22 -21.63 16.49
C MET A 184 -7.88 -22.73 17.50
N ILE A 185 -8.00 -22.46 18.81
CA ILE A 185 -7.84 -23.51 19.83
C ILE A 185 -8.86 -24.64 19.59
N ASN A 186 -10.13 -24.32 19.41
CA ASN A 186 -11.16 -25.31 19.12
C ASN A 186 -10.92 -26.04 17.80
N PHE A 187 -10.45 -25.32 16.77
CA PHE A 187 -10.14 -25.88 15.46
C PHE A 187 -8.97 -26.86 15.52
N ILE A 188 -7.88 -26.48 16.21
CA ILE A 188 -6.70 -27.33 16.46
C ILE A 188 -7.13 -28.63 17.16
N HIS A 189 -7.92 -28.54 18.22
CA HIS A 189 -8.42 -29.70 18.94
C HIS A 189 -9.29 -30.60 18.05
N LYS A 190 -10.22 -30.01 17.29
CA LYS A 190 -11.15 -30.75 16.43
C LYS A 190 -10.45 -31.45 15.26
N LYS A 191 -9.38 -30.84 14.72
CA LYS A 191 -8.64 -31.34 13.55
C LYS A 191 -7.33 -32.05 13.94
N TYR A 192 -7.01 -32.17 15.23
CA TYR A 192 -5.80 -32.79 15.75
C TYR A 192 -4.53 -32.22 15.16
N ILE A 193 -4.44 -30.88 15.09
CA ILE A 193 -3.32 -30.18 14.44
C ILE A 193 -2.12 -30.09 15.38
N SER A 194 -1.03 -30.77 15.06
CA SER A 194 0.25 -30.66 15.78
C SER A 194 1.10 -29.49 15.27
N LYS A 195 0.93 -29.12 13.99
CA LYS A 195 1.68 -28.05 13.32
C LYS A 195 0.76 -27.21 12.46
N LEU A 196 0.82 -25.90 12.66
CA LEU A 196 0.00 -24.91 11.91
C LEU A 196 0.92 -23.92 11.21
N LYS A 197 0.65 -23.68 9.91
CA LYS A 197 1.19 -22.53 9.19
C LYS A 197 0.30 -21.33 9.39
N ILE A 198 0.87 -20.17 9.73
CA ILE A 198 0.15 -18.90 9.81
C ILE A 198 0.79 -17.94 8.83
N LEU A 199 0.04 -17.51 7.82
CA LEU A 199 0.52 -16.63 6.76
C LEU A 199 0.02 -15.20 6.98
N SER A 200 0.96 -14.28 7.25
CA SER A 200 0.70 -12.85 7.35
C SER A 200 1.02 -12.15 6.03
N LEU A 201 0.03 -11.47 5.45
CA LEU A 201 0.16 -10.80 4.15
C LEU A 201 0.36 -9.28 4.23
N GLY A 202 0.69 -8.73 5.41
CA GLY A 202 0.93 -7.30 5.58
C GLY A 202 -0.33 -6.50 5.89
N ASP A 203 -0.23 -5.17 5.75
CA ASP A 203 -1.20 -4.19 6.23
C ASP A 203 -1.55 -4.42 7.71
N ALA A 204 -0.49 -4.58 8.51
CA ALA A 204 -0.63 -4.78 9.94
C ALA A 204 -1.16 -3.53 10.65
N ILE A 205 -0.85 -2.34 10.14
CA ILE A 205 -1.35 -1.06 10.66
C ILE A 205 -2.12 -0.27 9.61
N GLN A 206 -2.92 0.70 10.07
CA GLN A 206 -3.58 1.66 9.18
C GLN A 206 -2.57 2.58 8.48
N GLY A 207 -1.46 2.92 9.14
CA GLY A 207 -0.42 3.76 8.57
C GLY A 207 -0.88 5.16 8.14
N LEU A 208 -0.11 5.80 7.29
CA LEU A 208 -0.39 7.13 6.71
C LEU A 208 -0.03 7.15 5.22
N ILE A 209 -0.92 6.62 4.39
CA ILE A 209 -0.71 6.66 2.93
C ILE A 209 -1.13 8.02 2.36
N ARG A 210 -2.18 8.63 2.93
CA ARG A 210 -2.78 9.88 2.48
C ARG A 210 -3.12 10.77 3.68
N ILE A 211 -3.23 12.08 3.44
CA ILE A 211 -3.68 13.04 4.47
C ILE A 211 -5.07 12.68 5.03
N SER A 212 -5.95 12.11 4.19
CA SER A 212 -7.27 11.64 4.63
C SER A 212 -7.20 10.57 5.70
N ASP A 213 -6.16 9.77 5.73
CA ASP A 213 -5.99 8.64 6.64
C ASP A 213 -5.75 9.11 8.09
N LEU A 214 -5.27 10.34 8.27
CA LEU A 214 -5.19 10.98 9.60
C LEU A 214 -6.53 10.99 10.35
N ARG A 215 -7.66 11.02 9.63
CA ARG A 215 -9.00 11.01 10.22
C ARG A 215 -9.47 9.61 10.60
N LEU A 216 -8.83 8.58 10.07
CA LEU A 216 -9.14 7.19 10.33
C LEU A 216 -8.23 6.58 11.41
N ASN A 217 -7.17 7.26 11.81
CA ASN A 217 -6.28 6.78 12.86
C ASN A 217 -6.81 7.16 14.24
N GLU A 218 -6.91 6.18 15.16
CA GLU A 218 -7.32 6.35 16.56
C GLU A 218 -6.25 7.11 17.36
N GLY A 219 -4.99 7.03 16.94
CA GLY A 219 -3.85 7.66 17.62
C GLY A 219 -2.61 7.75 16.73
N PRO A 220 -1.44 8.01 17.33
CA PRO A 220 -0.18 8.04 16.62
C PRO A 220 0.13 6.69 15.93
N VAL A 221 0.65 6.74 14.71
CA VAL A 221 1.00 5.52 13.94
C VAL A 221 2.03 4.66 14.68
N VAL A 222 2.97 5.29 15.38
CA VAL A 222 3.98 4.57 16.19
C VAL A 222 3.32 3.73 17.27
N ASP A 223 2.31 4.28 17.97
CA ASP A 223 1.59 3.56 19.02
C ASP A 223 0.79 2.39 18.43
N SER A 224 0.12 2.61 17.30
CA SER A 224 -0.59 1.56 16.57
C SER A 224 0.35 0.44 16.13
N PHE A 225 1.56 0.79 15.69
CA PHE A 225 2.58 -0.18 15.30
C PHE A 225 3.06 -1.04 16.48
N VAL A 226 3.36 -0.41 17.61
CA VAL A 226 3.72 -1.12 18.85
C VAL A 226 2.60 -2.05 19.31
N ILE A 227 1.34 -1.60 19.24
CA ILE A 227 0.17 -2.41 19.58
C ILE A 227 0.05 -3.60 18.62
N ALA A 228 0.20 -3.41 17.32
CA ALA A 228 0.14 -4.48 16.32
C ALA A 228 1.19 -5.57 16.61
N MET A 229 2.44 -5.17 16.83
CA MET A 229 3.53 -6.11 17.17
C MET A 229 3.21 -6.93 18.42
N ARG A 230 2.69 -6.28 19.48
CA ARG A 230 2.30 -6.96 20.74
C ARG A 230 1.14 -7.93 20.54
N LEU A 231 0.10 -7.53 19.81
CA LEU A 231 -1.06 -8.37 19.56
C LEU A 231 -0.69 -9.63 18.78
N ILE A 232 0.14 -9.49 17.75
CA ILE A 232 0.62 -10.63 16.97
C ILE A 232 1.50 -11.53 17.83
N ALA A 233 2.47 -10.98 18.57
CA ALA A 233 3.34 -11.76 19.44
C ALA A 233 2.56 -12.53 20.51
N ASP A 234 1.60 -11.86 21.18
CA ASP A 234 0.74 -12.48 22.19
C ASP A 234 -0.13 -13.60 21.62
N PHE A 235 -0.74 -13.36 20.46
CA PHE A 235 -1.53 -14.36 19.74
C PHE A 235 -0.71 -15.61 19.40
N LEU A 236 0.47 -15.43 18.79
CA LEU A 236 1.36 -16.53 18.41
C LEU A 236 1.82 -17.29 19.65
N ASN A 237 2.25 -16.58 20.69
CA ASN A 237 2.73 -17.19 21.93
C ASN A 237 1.63 -18.02 22.64
N LYS A 238 0.41 -17.49 22.74
CA LYS A 238 -0.74 -18.21 23.33
C LYS A 238 -1.13 -19.43 22.51
N LEU A 239 -1.17 -19.29 21.17
CA LEU A 239 -1.58 -20.38 20.29
C LEU A 239 -0.53 -21.51 20.26
N SER A 240 0.76 -21.19 20.43
CA SER A 240 1.84 -22.17 20.45
C SER A 240 1.77 -23.17 21.60
N ALA A 241 0.99 -22.89 22.65
CA ALA A 241 0.69 -23.85 23.71
C ALA A 241 -0.05 -25.11 23.18
N TYR A 242 -0.79 -24.96 22.07
CA TYR A 242 -1.66 -26.00 21.52
C TYR A 242 -1.06 -26.73 20.31
N CYS A 243 -0.22 -26.08 19.52
CA CYS A 243 0.46 -26.67 18.35
C CYS A 243 1.79 -25.98 18.07
N ARG A 244 2.63 -26.57 17.23
CA ARG A 244 3.80 -25.87 16.68
C ARG A 244 3.37 -24.90 15.61
N ILE A 245 4.01 -23.72 15.54
CA ILE A 245 3.64 -22.65 14.62
C ILE A 245 4.81 -22.36 13.66
N GLU A 246 4.54 -22.36 12.37
CA GLU A 246 5.34 -21.70 11.35
C GLU A 246 4.67 -20.39 10.96
N PHE A 247 5.20 -19.26 11.41
CA PHE A 247 4.70 -17.95 11.06
C PHE A 247 5.42 -17.43 9.81
N LEU A 248 4.69 -17.41 8.69
CA LEU A 248 5.14 -16.99 7.38
C LEU A 248 4.75 -15.52 7.17
N MET A 249 5.73 -14.62 7.03
CA MET A 249 5.46 -13.19 6.99
C MET A 249 5.92 -12.56 5.68
N VAL A 250 5.00 -11.93 4.95
CA VAL A 250 5.29 -10.98 3.89
C VAL A 250 5.64 -9.64 4.53
N CYS A 251 6.88 -9.17 4.32
CA CYS A 251 7.42 -7.99 5.00
C CYS A 251 7.13 -6.66 4.28
N TYR A 252 6.35 -6.68 3.21
CA TYR A 252 6.04 -5.50 2.40
C TYR A 252 4.54 -5.41 2.12
N SER A 253 3.97 -4.25 2.43
CA SER A 253 2.59 -3.92 2.10
C SER A 253 2.43 -2.42 1.87
N ASN A 254 1.27 -1.97 1.42
CA ASN A 254 1.13 -0.54 1.13
C ASN A 254 0.83 0.32 2.37
N HIS A 255 0.18 -0.22 3.40
CA HIS A 255 -0.12 0.50 4.63
C HIS A 255 1.03 0.49 5.65
N ASP A 256 1.88 -0.53 5.62
CA ASP A 256 3.05 -0.61 6.50
C ASP A 256 4.24 0.23 5.99
N GLN A 257 4.17 0.79 4.77
CA GLN A 257 5.20 1.66 4.23
C GLN A 257 5.29 2.99 4.97
N LEU A 258 6.52 3.42 5.25
CA LEU A 258 6.80 4.76 5.74
C LEU A 258 6.67 5.77 4.60
N ARG A 259 5.54 6.45 4.55
CA ARG A 259 5.30 7.53 3.57
C ARG A 259 5.16 8.86 4.27
N PRO A 260 6.25 9.63 4.44
CA PRO A 260 6.13 11.01 4.88
C PRO A 260 5.19 11.78 3.95
N LEU A 261 4.36 12.65 4.52
CA LEU A 261 3.40 13.44 3.76
C LEU A 261 4.04 14.11 2.55
N GLY A 262 3.54 13.79 1.36
CA GLY A 262 4.02 14.30 0.08
C GLY A 262 4.96 13.38 -0.71
N THR A 263 5.34 12.20 -0.18
CA THR A 263 6.08 11.18 -0.94
C THR A 263 5.14 10.27 -1.72
N LYS A 264 5.62 9.81 -2.88
CA LYS A 264 4.91 8.80 -3.68
C LYS A 264 5.28 7.39 -3.20
N ALA A 265 4.42 6.42 -3.48
CA ALA A 265 4.64 5.00 -3.15
C ALA A 265 5.98 4.43 -3.63
N SER A 266 6.49 4.91 -4.76
CA SER A 266 7.73 4.44 -5.38
C SER A 266 9.01 5.10 -4.87
N GLU A 267 8.90 6.19 -4.09
CA GLU A 267 10.08 6.96 -3.67
C GLU A 267 10.86 6.30 -2.53
N LEU A 268 10.15 5.58 -1.65
CA LEU A 268 10.71 4.92 -0.47
C LEU A 268 10.20 3.47 -0.35
N ALA A 269 10.19 2.75 -1.44
CA ALA A 269 9.62 1.39 -1.51
C ALA A 269 10.33 0.38 -0.59
N SER A 270 11.58 0.64 -0.21
CA SER A 270 12.33 -0.20 0.73
C SER A 270 12.05 0.10 2.20
N GLU A 271 11.41 1.24 2.49
CA GLU A 271 11.14 1.72 3.85
C GLU A 271 9.77 1.21 4.32
N ASP A 272 9.74 -0.04 4.78
CA ASP A 272 8.54 -0.72 5.24
C ASP A 272 8.69 -1.17 6.69
N MET A 273 7.70 -0.86 7.52
CA MET A 273 7.68 -1.23 8.95
C MET A 273 7.53 -2.73 9.16
N GLY A 274 7.07 -3.46 8.14
CA GLY A 274 7.04 -4.92 8.18
C GLY A 274 8.40 -5.55 8.45
N LYS A 275 9.49 -4.91 8.00
CA LYS A 275 10.86 -5.38 8.33
C LYS A 275 11.17 -5.27 9.81
N ILE A 276 10.75 -4.19 10.46
CA ILE A 276 10.94 -3.99 11.90
C ILE A 276 10.07 -4.98 12.66
N MET A 277 8.83 -5.21 12.22
CA MET A 277 7.94 -6.21 12.81
C MET A 277 8.53 -7.61 12.72
N PHE A 278 9.09 -7.99 11.56
CA PHE A 278 9.75 -9.29 11.37
C PHE A 278 10.92 -9.46 12.35
N ALA A 279 11.80 -8.47 12.46
CA ALA A 279 12.92 -8.49 13.39
C ALA A 279 12.45 -8.59 14.85
N TYR A 280 11.47 -7.77 15.24
CA TYR A 280 10.89 -7.80 16.58
C TYR A 280 10.30 -9.17 16.94
N LEU A 281 9.46 -9.74 16.06
CA LEU A 281 8.82 -11.04 16.31
C LEU A 281 9.88 -12.15 16.40
N THR A 282 10.89 -12.09 15.55
CA THR A 282 12.01 -13.04 15.58
C THR A 282 12.76 -12.98 16.91
N ASP A 283 13.05 -11.79 17.40
CA ASP A 283 13.81 -11.61 18.64
C ASP A 283 12.97 -11.96 19.87
N VAL A 284 11.75 -11.43 19.97
CA VAL A 284 10.91 -11.57 21.18
C VAL A 284 10.37 -12.99 21.37
N LEU A 285 10.16 -13.72 20.28
CA LEU A 285 9.68 -15.11 20.31
C LEU A 285 10.81 -16.14 20.21
N SER A 286 12.08 -15.72 20.15
CA SER A 286 13.26 -16.60 20.00
C SER A 286 13.40 -17.66 21.09
N LEU A 287 12.89 -17.41 22.28
CA LEU A 287 12.93 -18.35 23.40
C LEU A 287 11.80 -19.40 23.36
N ASN A 288 10.82 -19.25 22.46
CA ASN A 288 9.75 -20.22 22.30
C ASN A 288 10.07 -21.15 21.12
N ASP A 289 10.56 -22.34 21.42
CA ASP A 289 11.00 -23.35 20.44
C ASP A 289 9.85 -23.96 19.61
N ARG A 290 8.60 -23.62 19.94
CA ARG A 290 7.41 -24.05 19.21
C ARG A 290 7.00 -23.06 18.12
N ILE A 291 7.67 -21.90 18.02
CA ILE A 291 7.38 -20.89 17.02
C ILE A 291 8.60 -20.68 16.12
N GLN A 292 8.40 -20.83 14.83
CA GLN A 292 9.39 -20.48 13.82
C GLN A 292 8.88 -19.30 13.01
N ILE A 293 9.65 -18.21 12.94
CA ILE A 293 9.34 -17.01 12.15
C ILE A 293 10.11 -17.11 10.82
N ILE A 294 9.39 -17.02 9.71
CA ILE A 294 9.93 -17.15 8.35
C ILE A 294 9.48 -15.95 7.52
N GLY A 295 10.41 -15.23 6.90
CA GLY A 295 10.14 -14.09 6.04
C GLY A 295 11.36 -13.68 5.23
N ASP A 296 11.17 -12.84 4.22
CA ASP A 296 12.26 -12.26 3.43
C ASP A 296 12.12 -10.73 3.44
N THR A 297 13.06 -10.07 4.11
CA THR A 297 13.09 -8.60 4.21
C THR A 297 13.64 -7.90 2.98
N ASN A 298 14.05 -8.63 1.96
CA ASN A 298 14.59 -8.11 0.71
C ASN A 298 13.61 -8.24 -0.46
N ARG A 299 12.49 -8.96 -0.27
CA ARG A 299 11.50 -9.21 -1.31
C ARG A 299 10.10 -8.79 -0.87
N ASP A 300 9.30 -8.34 -1.82
CA ASP A 300 7.89 -8.01 -1.66
C ASP A 300 6.95 -9.23 -1.63
N SER A 301 7.52 -10.42 -1.61
CA SER A 301 6.82 -11.69 -1.64
C SER A 301 7.60 -12.76 -0.89
N LEU A 302 6.89 -13.78 -0.43
CA LEU A 302 7.46 -14.93 0.24
C LEU A 302 7.15 -16.19 -0.58
N GLU A 303 8.15 -17.06 -0.76
CA GLU A 303 8.01 -18.40 -1.32
C GLU A 303 8.13 -19.44 -0.20
N PHE A 304 7.25 -20.43 -0.23
CA PHE A 304 7.25 -21.54 0.74
C PHE A 304 6.55 -22.76 0.13
N ASP A 305 6.65 -23.89 0.82
CA ASP A 305 6.01 -25.13 0.37
C ASP A 305 4.99 -25.63 1.38
N ILE A 306 3.91 -26.26 0.88
CA ILE A 306 2.95 -27.04 1.64
C ILE A 306 2.89 -28.42 0.98
N TRP A 307 3.31 -29.47 1.67
CA TRP A 307 3.38 -30.83 1.10
C TRP A 307 4.12 -30.95 -0.25
N GLY A 308 5.07 -30.04 -0.52
CA GLY A 308 5.77 -29.97 -1.81
C GLY A 308 5.06 -29.18 -2.90
N PHE A 309 3.86 -28.68 -2.65
CA PHE A 309 3.22 -27.69 -3.52
C PHE A 309 3.92 -26.34 -3.35
N HIS A 310 4.37 -25.78 -4.46
CA HIS A 310 5.06 -24.49 -4.45
C HIS A 310 4.08 -23.34 -4.28
N CYS A 311 4.25 -22.59 -3.22
CA CYS A 311 3.39 -21.47 -2.84
C CYS A 311 4.13 -20.14 -2.98
N LYS A 312 3.42 -19.11 -3.41
CA LYS A 312 3.87 -17.72 -3.36
C LYS A 312 2.86 -16.85 -2.65
N ALA A 313 3.35 -16.06 -1.72
CA ALA A 313 2.53 -15.10 -0.98
C ALA A 313 3.01 -13.67 -1.22
N MET A 314 2.08 -12.74 -1.38
CA MET A 314 2.34 -11.31 -1.50
C MET A 314 1.13 -10.51 -1.00
N HIS A 315 1.36 -9.25 -0.60
CA HIS A 315 0.23 -8.43 -0.14
C HIS A 315 -0.83 -8.24 -1.23
N GLY A 316 -0.43 -8.00 -2.48
CA GLY A 316 -1.35 -7.96 -3.62
C GLY A 316 -1.72 -6.56 -4.13
N HIS A 317 -1.28 -5.48 -3.49
CA HIS A 317 -1.57 -4.09 -3.93
C HIS A 317 -1.05 -3.75 -5.34
N GLN A 318 -0.14 -4.55 -5.88
CA GLN A 318 0.42 -4.42 -7.23
C GLN A 318 -0.35 -5.27 -8.26
N ILE A 319 -1.29 -6.10 -7.84
CA ILE A 319 -1.99 -7.05 -8.68
C ILE A 319 -3.31 -6.45 -9.17
N ASN A 320 -3.41 -6.23 -10.48
CA ASN A 320 -4.63 -5.70 -11.10
C ASN A 320 -5.69 -6.78 -11.32
N ASN A 321 -5.27 -8.01 -11.64
CA ASN A 321 -6.18 -9.11 -11.92
C ASN A 321 -5.72 -10.41 -11.23
N PRO A 322 -6.37 -10.83 -10.14
CA PRO A 322 -6.03 -12.08 -9.45
C PRO A 322 -6.17 -13.33 -10.32
N ALA A 323 -7.01 -13.32 -11.36
CA ALA A 323 -7.22 -14.49 -12.22
C ALA A 323 -6.01 -14.75 -13.16
N THR A 324 -5.16 -13.77 -13.42
CA THR A 324 -3.99 -13.93 -14.29
C THR A 324 -2.67 -13.98 -13.53
N VAL A 325 -2.69 -13.75 -12.23
CA VAL A 325 -1.48 -13.55 -11.42
C VAL A 325 -0.53 -14.75 -11.46
N SER A 326 -1.03 -15.97 -11.43
CA SER A 326 -0.19 -17.18 -11.51
C SER A 326 0.62 -17.23 -12.81
N LYS A 327 0.01 -16.87 -13.94
CA LYS A 327 0.67 -16.78 -15.25
C LYS A 327 1.69 -15.62 -15.27
N ASP A 328 1.32 -14.47 -14.74
CA ASP A 328 2.18 -13.28 -14.73
C ASP A 328 3.43 -13.53 -13.86
N LEU A 329 3.26 -14.19 -12.71
CA LEU A 329 4.34 -14.62 -11.84
C LEU A 329 5.23 -15.66 -12.50
N ALA A 330 4.65 -16.67 -13.16
CA ALA A 330 5.43 -17.68 -13.87
C ALA A 330 6.31 -17.07 -14.97
N ASN A 331 5.80 -16.08 -15.69
CA ASN A 331 6.57 -15.34 -16.71
C ASN A 331 7.68 -14.48 -16.08
N ARG A 332 7.40 -13.80 -14.96
CA ARG A 332 8.36 -12.94 -14.27
C ARG A 332 9.47 -13.74 -13.60
N ASP A 333 9.08 -14.73 -12.79
CA ASP A 333 9.99 -15.46 -11.90
C ASP A 333 10.62 -16.68 -12.56
N ARG A 334 10.15 -17.06 -13.77
CA ARG A 334 10.54 -18.29 -14.49
C ARG A 334 10.33 -19.55 -13.66
N LYS A 335 9.28 -19.54 -12.82
CA LYS A 335 8.93 -20.59 -11.89
C LYS A 335 7.41 -20.75 -11.85
N PHE A 336 6.91 -21.98 -11.74
CA PHE A 336 5.50 -22.25 -11.56
C PHE A 336 5.17 -22.33 -10.07
N TYR A 337 3.99 -21.78 -9.71
CA TYR A 337 3.45 -21.84 -8.36
C TYR A 337 2.09 -22.54 -8.42
N ASP A 338 1.89 -23.50 -7.52
CA ASP A 338 0.61 -24.21 -7.39
C ASP A 338 -0.43 -23.31 -6.71
N TYR A 339 0.01 -22.54 -5.72
CA TYR A 339 -0.85 -21.63 -4.97
C TYR A 339 -0.25 -20.24 -4.86
N VAL A 340 -1.06 -19.22 -5.17
CA VAL A 340 -0.70 -17.81 -4.97
C VAL A 340 -1.65 -17.20 -3.95
N PHE A 341 -1.10 -16.72 -2.83
CA PHE A 341 -1.85 -16.08 -1.75
C PHE A 341 -1.79 -14.56 -1.86
N LEU A 342 -2.95 -13.89 -1.77
CA LEU A 342 -3.10 -12.44 -1.86
C LEU A 342 -3.96 -11.91 -0.70
N GLY A 343 -3.68 -10.67 -0.26
CA GLY A 343 -4.51 -9.84 0.62
C GLY A 343 -5.08 -8.62 -0.11
N HIS A 344 -5.04 -7.46 0.53
CA HIS A 344 -5.30 -6.12 -0.01
C HIS A 344 -6.74 -5.81 -0.46
N THR A 345 -7.41 -6.73 -1.12
CA THR A 345 -8.73 -6.45 -1.72
C THR A 345 -9.89 -6.47 -0.74
N HIS A 346 -9.62 -6.82 0.52
CA HIS A 346 -10.61 -6.98 1.60
C HIS A 346 -11.78 -7.93 1.26
N SER A 347 -11.59 -8.83 0.28
CA SER A 347 -12.64 -9.72 -0.22
C SER A 347 -12.03 -11.08 -0.56
N ALA A 348 -12.36 -12.10 0.20
CA ALA A 348 -11.91 -13.47 -0.05
C ALA A 348 -12.36 -13.99 -1.41
N ARG A 349 -11.46 -14.66 -2.12
CA ARG A 349 -11.73 -15.30 -3.40
C ARG A 349 -10.86 -16.52 -3.58
N GLU A 350 -11.42 -17.56 -4.15
CA GLU A 350 -10.73 -18.77 -4.58
C GLU A 350 -10.87 -18.88 -6.09
N ILE A 351 -9.80 -18.72 -6.82
CA ILE A 351 -9.82 -18.69 -8.29
C ILE A 351 -8.96 -19.84 -8.79
N ILE A 352 -9.57 -20.81 -9.47
CA ILE A 352 -8.84 -21.85 -10.18
C ILE A 352 -8.29 -21.23 -11.47
N THR A 353 -6.97 -21.27 -11.63
CA THR A 353 -6.26 -20.68 -12.76
C THR A 353 -5.77 -21.72 -13.76
N ALA A 354 -5.55 -22.95 -13.31
CA ALA A 354 -5.17 -24.09 -14.14
C ALA A 354 -5.40 -25.41 -13.40
N GLU A 355 -5.18 -26.53 -14.09
CA GLU A 355 -5.25 -27.89 -13.57
C GLU A 355 -3.85 -28.49 -13.46
N GLY A 356 -3.50 -29.03 -12.29
CA GLY A 356 -2.34 -29.87 -12.05
C GLY A 356 -2.69 -31.35 -12.21
N GLU A 357 -1.74 -32.25 -11.91
CA GLU A 357 -1.96 -33.69 -12.08
C GLU A 357 -3.05 -34.24 -11.16
N HIS A 358 -3.08 -33.81 -9.90
CA HIS A 358 -4.02 -34.27 -8.88
C HIS A 358 -4.70 -33.13 -8.12
N HIS A 359 -4.38 -31.89 -8.40
CA HIS A 359 -4.85 -30.70 -7.69
C HIS A 359 -5.13 -29.54 -8.65
N ASN A 360 -5.84 -28.54 -8.18
CA ASN A 360 -6.03 -27.29 -8.92
C ASN A 360 -4.92 -26.31 -8.61
N ILE A 361 -4.42 -25.59 -9.62
CA ILE A 361 -3.58 -24.42 -9.44
C ILE A 361 -4.49 -23.23 -9.14
N GLN A 362 -4.24 -22.54 -8.01
CA GLN A 362 -5.20 -21.56 -7.51
C GLN A 362 -4.55 -20.25 -7.09
N THR A 363 -5.31 -19.18 -7.26
CA THR A 363 -5.09 -17.92 -6.57
C THR A 363 -6.08 -17.79 -5.43
N LEU A 364 -5.57 -17.65 -4.21
CA LEU A 364 -6.33 -17.59 -2.96
C LEU A 364 -6.18 -16.19 -2.37
N THR A 365 -7.25 -15.37 -2.45
CA THR A 365 -7.29 -14.07 -1.79
C THR A 365 -7.90 -14.24 -0.40
N LEU A 366 -7.19 -13.82 0.64
CA LEU A 366 -7.58 -14.02 2.03
C LEU A 366 -8.73 -13.10 2.45
N ASN A 367 -9.48 -13.52 3.47
CA ASN A 367 -10.38 -12.64 4.20
C ASN A 367 -9.59 -11.52 4.88
N SER A 368 -10.16 -10.33 4.95
CA SER A 368 -9.62 -9.19 5.65
C SER A 368 -10.01 -9.22 7.13
N PHE A 369 -9.03 -9.10 8.02
CA PHE A 369 -9.26 -9.04 9.46
C PHE A 369 -10.08 -7.81 9.88
N ILE A 370 -9.84 -6.65 9.24
CA ILE A 370 -10.62 -5.45 9.48
C ILE A 370 -12.04 -5.55 8.88
N GLY A 371 -12.22 -6.32 7.79
CA GLY A 371 -13.47 -6.40 7.05
C GLY A 371 -13.80 -5.13 6.25
N SER A 372 -15.09 -4.87 6.02
CA SER A 372 -15.54 -3.66 5.33
C SER A 372 -15.13 -2.41 6.10
N CYS A 373 -14.55 -1.46 5.39
CA CYS A 373 -14.20 -0.14 5.90
C CYS A 373 -14.90 0.95 5.05
N PRO A 374 -14.95 2.22 5.48
CA PRO A 374 -15.61 3.28 4.73
C PRO A 374 -15.15 3.43 3.28
N TYR A 375 -13.90 3.04 2.98
CA TYR A 375 -13.39 3.02 1.62
C TYR A 375 -13.95 1.84 0.80
N ALA A 376 -13.95 0.63 1.37
CA ALA A 376 -14.52 -0.56 0.74
C ALA A 376 -16.03 -0.41 0.51
N ASP A 377 -16.76 0.16 1.48
CA ASP A 377 -18.19 0.44 1.37
C ASP A 377 -18.49 1.40 0.22
N LYS A 378 -17.67 2.45 0.06
CA LYS A 378 -17.79 3.39 -1.07
C LYS A 378 -17.59 2.72 -2.42
N LEU A 379 -16.75 1.70 -2.49
CA LEU A 379 -16.49 0.91 -3.71
C LEU A 379 -17.46 -0.26 -3.87
N MET A 380 -18.38 -0.50 -2.91
CA MET A 380 -19.31 -1.64 -2.88
C MET A 380 -18.61 -3.02 -2.93
N VAL A 381 -17.41 -3.14 -2.31
CA VAL A 381 -16.59 -4.36 -2.33
C VAL A 381 -16.34 -4.93 -0.92
N GLY A 382 -17.13 -4.52 0.06
CA GLY A 382 -16.95 -4.92 1.45
C GLY A 382 -17.24 -6.41 1.71
N SER A 383 -16.60 -6.96 2.75
CA SER A 383 -16.84 -8.29 3.29
C SER A 383 -16.95 -8.26 4.81
N LYS A 384 -17.47 -9.34 5.41
CA LYS A 384 -17.37 -9.54 6.86
C LYS A 384 -15.91 -9.63 7.27
N ALA A 385 -15.62 -9.10 8.47
CA ALA A 385 -14.31 -9.29 9.08
C ALA A 385 -14.08 -10.78 9.35
N GLY A 386 -12.90 -11.27 9.00
CA GLY A 386 -12.63 -12.69 9.15
C GLY A 386 -11.20 -13.08 8.81
N CYS A 387 -10.90 -14.35 9.10
CA CYS A 387 -9.66 -15.00 8.69
C CYS A 387 -9.97 -16.26 7.92
N SER A 388 -9.22 -16.51 6.85
CA SER A 388 -9.32 -17.74 6.05
C SER A 388 -8.48 -18.85 6.66
N ILE A 389 -8.97 -20.08 6.66
CA ILE A 389 -8.21 -21.26 7.04
C ILE A 389 -8.34 -22.25 5.90
N TYR A 390 -7.22 -22.73 5.38
CA TYR A 390 -7.14 -23.69 4.29
C TYR A 390 -6.53 -24.99 4.75
N GLY A 391 -7.13 -26.12 4.32
CA GLY A 391 -6.61 -27.46 4.53
C GLY A 391 -6.07 -28.04 3.23
N PHE A 392 -4.82 -28.49 3.29
CA PHE A 392 -4.11 -29.10 2.16
C PHE A 392 -3.84 -30.57 2.41
N HIS A 393 -4.36 -31.40 1.51
CA HIS A 393 -4.05 -32.82 1.50
C HIS A 393 -2.78 -33.06 0.68
N LYS A 394 -1.87 -33.92 1.18
CA LYS A 394 -0.54 -34.16 0.59
C LYS A 394 -0.57 -34.57 -0.91
N LYS A 395 -1.67 -35.16 -1.39
CA LYS A 395 -1.82 -35.59 -2.78
C LYS A 395 -2.73 -34.69 -3.59
N TYR A 396 -3.83 -34.19 -2.97
CA TYR A 396 -4.88 -33.48 -3.68
C TYR A 396 -4.79 -31.95 -3.52
N GLY A 397 -3.80 -31.47 -2.79
CA GLY A 397 -3.59 -30.04 -2.54
C GLY A 397 -4.72 -29.44 -1.70
N HIS A 398 -5.17 -28.24 -2.02
CA HIS A 398 -6.20 -27.52 -1.30
C HIS A 398 -7.56 -28.22 -1.44
N VAL A 399 -8.09 -28.71 -0.35
CA VAL A 399 -9.35 -29.49 -0.29
C VAL A 399 -10.36 -28.97 0.74
N GLU A 400 -9.93 -28.13 1.68
CA GLU A 400 -10.79 -27.57 2.72
C GLU A 400 -10.62 -26.05 2.84
N SER A 401 -11.74 -25.33 2.93
CA SER A 401 -11.78 -23.90 3.20
C SER A 401 -12.72 -23.61 4.37
N TYR A 402 -12.21 -22.85 5.34
CA TYR A 402 -12.98 -22.38 6.49
C TYR A 402 -12.82 -20.87 6.64
N THR A 403 -13.82 -20.24 7.19
CA THR A 403 -13.77 -18.83 7.54
C THR A 403 -14.09 -18.64 9.02
N CYS A 404 -13.17 -18.04 9.76
CA CYS A 404 -13.45 -17.52 11.10
C CYS A 404 -14.04 -16.13 10.94
N ILE A 405 -15.34 -15.95 11.24
CA ILE A 405 -16.00 -14.64 11.24
C ILE A 405 -15.69 -13.93 12.57
N LEU A 406 -15.29 -12.65 12.51
CA LEU A 406 -14.81 -11.88 13.66
C LEU A 406 -15.79 -10.77 14.11
N ASN A 407 -16.82 -10.46 13.27
CA ASN A 407 -17.84 -9.45 13.60
C ASN A 407 -19.27 -9.94 13.35
#